data_da9b1db65c1e5f30f300f7d16c09f987
#
_entry.id   da9b1db65c1e5f30f300f7d16c09f987
#
_cell.length_a   1.000
_cell.length_b   1.000
_cell.length_c   1.000
_cell.angle_alpha   90.00
_cell.angle_beta   90.00
_cell.angle_gamma   90.00
#
_symmetry.space_group_name_H-M   'P 1'
#
loop_
_entity.id
_entity.type
_entity.pdbx_description
1 polymer ?
#
loop_
_entity_poly.entity_id
_entity_poly.type
_entity_poly.pdbx_seq_one_letter_code
_entity_poly.pdbx_strand_id
1 'polypeptide(L)'
;QRNYAATTAATAPQTAFFRKDTVHIRGFLDGYSPKLGFTTVLIYTDNHITNEGTPAVVTIHPDGRFESDFVVNYPGVHHLSMGNNWMTFYIRPGETLMLYINWEDHLDYLRQRRLKPMLTETLYMGPSSSINQELMPCEPLFSKDYHIIQNACKTLTPSEFKTQQEPMYKLWMHRVDSLEQ
;
A
#
# COMPACT_ATOMS: atom_id res chain seq x y z
N GLN A 1 29.24 15.92 -4.86
CA GLN A 1 29.49 14.49 -5.08
C GLN A 1 29.51 13.81 -3.71
N ARG A 2 28.42 13.10 -3.36
CA ARG A 2 28.39 12.25 -2.17
C ARG A 2 28.98 10.90 -2.53
N ASN A 3 30.10 10.55 -1.94
CA ASN A 3 30.66 9.20 -1.98
C ASN A 3 29.80 8.30 -1.08
N TYR A 4 28.98 7.44 -1.66
CA TYR A 4 28.41 6.32 -0.92
C TYR A 4 29.51 5.30 -0.70
N ALA A 5 30.00 5.19 0.53
CA ALA A 5 30.86 4.10 0.95
C ALA A 5 30.02 2.81 0.88
N ALA A 6 30.36 1.91 -0.02
CA ALA A 6 29.75 0.60 -0.11
C ALA A 6 30.10 -0.19 1.15
N THR A 7 29.16 -0.29 2.07
CA THR A 7 29.25 -1.24 3.16
C THR A 7 29.02 -2.62 2.55
N THR A 8 30.05 -3.44 2.50
CA THR A 8 29.99 -4.85 2.13
C THR A 8 29.21 -5.62 3.22
N ALA A 9 27.90 -5.53 3.18
CA ALA A 9 27.05 -6.45 3.91
C ALA A 9 27.11 -7.81 3.20
N ALA A 10 27.32 -8.87 3.96
CA ALA A 10 27.34 -10.25 3.47
C ALA A 10 26.12 -10.47 2.56
N THR A 11 26.39 -10.84 1.32
CA THR A 11 25.40 -11.03 0.26
C THR A 11 24.53 -12.22 0.64
N ALA A 12 23.39 -11.94 1.29
CA ALA A 12 22.27 -12.87 1.22
C ALA A 12 21.95 -13.10 -0.28
N PRO A 13 21.60 -14.33 -0.71
CA PRO A 13 21.32 -14.57 -2.11
C PRO A 13 20.26 -13.58 -2.56
N GLN A 14 20.62 -12.69 -3.50
CA GLN A 14 19.70 -11.77 -4.11
C GLN A 14 18.63 -12.62 -4.81
N THR A 15 17.50 -12.81 -4.15
CA THR A 15 16.32 -13.35 -4.81
C THR A 15 16.02 -12.41 -5.96
N ALA A 16 15.96 -12.95 -7.17
CA ALA A 16 15.70 -12.16 -8.37
C ALA A 16 14.46 -11.28 -8.12
N PHE A 17 14.55 -9.99 -8.49
CA PHE A 17 13.43 -9.05 -8.31
C PHE A 17 12.16 -9.59 -8.97
N PHE A 18 12.27 -10.10 -10.20
CA PHE A 18 11.19 -10.79 -10.90
C PHE A 18 11.23 -12.27 -10.53
N ARG A 19 10.32 -12.65 -9.64
CA ARG A 19 10.13 -14.03 -9.22
C ARG A 19 8.63 -14.27 -9.10
N LYS A 20 8.12 -15.18 -9.93
CA LYS A 20 6.73 -15.62 -9.83
C LYS A 20 6.59 -16.59 -8.66
N ASP A 21 5.81 -16.23 -7.66
CA ASP A 21 5.55 -17.11 -6.51
C ASP A 21 4.20 -16.79 -5.86
N THR A 22 3.70 -17.74 -5.07
CA THR A 22 2.45 -17.57 -4.33
C THR A 22 2.70 -16.75 -3.08
N VAL A 23 1.85 -15.79 -2.82
CA VAL A 23 1.78 -15.04 -1.56
C VAL A 23 0.55 -15.47 -0.78
N HIS A 24 0.65 -15.39 0.54
CA HIS A 24 -0.40 -15.78 1.45
C HIS A 24 -0.83 -14.59 2.30
N ILE A 25 -2.11 -14.21 2.21
CA ILE A 25 -2.72 -13.20 3.08
C ILE A 25 -3.55 -13.93 4.13
N ARG A 26 -3.36 -13.55 5.38
CA ARG A 26 -4.15 -14.02 6.52
C ARG A 26 -4.60 -12.80 7.30
N GLY A 27 -5.89 -12.55 7.31
CA GLY A 27 -6.46 -11.34 7.92
C GLY A 27 -7.47 -11.64 9.00
N PHE A 28 -7.55 -10.71 9.95
CA PHE A 28 -8.58 -10.69 10.98
C PHE A 28 -9.13 -9.28 11.11
N LEU A 29 -10.45 -9.17 10.99
CA LEU A 29 -11.19 -7.93 11.22
C LEU A 29 -11.79 -7.98 12.62
N ASP A 30 -11.19 -7.27 13.53
CA ASP A 30 -11.73 -7.11 14.87
C ASP A 30 -12.96 -6.20 14.84
N GLY A 31 -14.00 -6.59 15.57
CA GLY A 31 -15.29 -5.90 15.52
C GLY A 31 -16.12 -6.21 14.27
N TYR A 32 -15.73 -7.17 13.45
CA TYR A 32 -16.50 -7.57 12.27
C TYR A 32 -17.86 -8.19 12.66
N SER A 33 -18.87 -7.83 11.87
CA SER A 33 -20.18 -8.48 11.88
C SER A 33 -20.74 -8.50 10.46
N PRO A 34 -21.39 -9.59 10.02
CA PRO A 34 -22.08 -9.62 8.73
C PRO A 34 -23.13 -8.50 8.54
N LYS A 35 -23.61 -7.92 9.64
CA LYS A 35 -24.53 -6.76 9.63
C LYS A 35 -23.89 -5.47 9.12
N LEU A 36 -22.56 -5.42 8.98
CA LEU A 36 -21.84 -4.27 8.39
C LEU A 36 -22.13 -4.09 6.89
N GLY A 37 -22.83 -5.02 6.26
CA GLY A 37 -23.27 -4.90 4.87
C GLY A 37 -22.25 -5.41 3.84
N PHE A 38 -21.16 -6.05 4.26
CA PHE A 38 -20.22 -6.73 3.38
C PHE A 38 -19.77 -8.07 3.99
N THR A 39 -19.51 -9.04 3.13
CA THR A 39 -19.10 -10.41 3.51
C THR A 39 -17.84 -10.85 2.75
N THR A 40 -17.29 -9.96 1.97
CA THR A 40 -16.11 -10.24 1.15
C THR A 40 -15.11 -9.11 1.23
N VAL A 41 -13.84 -9.49 1.06
CA VAL A 41 -12.72 -8.59 0.80
C VAL A 41 -12.32 -8.78 -0.65
N LEU A 42 -12.00 -7.70 -1.34
CA LEU A 42 -11.39 -7.75 -2.67
C LEU A 42 -9.91 -7.42 -2.55
N ILE A 43 -9.07 -8.30 -3.07
CA ILE A 43 -7.63 -8.05 -3.15
C ILE A 43 -7.28 -7.79 -4.61
N TYR A 44 -6.78 -6.60 -4.90
CA TYR A 44 -6.36 -6.21 -6.23
C TYR A 44 -4.87 -6.43 -6.39
N THR A 45 -4.53 -7.33 -7.31
CA THR A 45 -3.14 -7.64 -7.67
C THR A 45 -2.85 -7.01 -9.02
N ASP A 46 -2.56 -5.72 -8.98
CA ASP A 46 -2.27 -4.97 -10.21
C ASP A 46 -0.87 -5.32 -10.71
N ASN A 47 -0.80 -5.72 -11.97
CA ASN A 47 0.46 -5.83 -12.68
C ASN A 47 0.73 -4.51 -13.42
N HIS A 48 1.53 -3.65 -12.82
CA HIS A 48 1.84 -2.34 -13.39
C HIS A 48 2.65 -2.40 -14.70
N ILE A 49 3.24 -3.56 -15.03
CA ILE A 49 4.00 -3.74 -16.28
C ILE A 49 3.05 -4.04 -17.43
N THR A 50 2.06 -4.93 -17.23
CA THR A 50 1.10 -5.32 -18.25
C THR A 50 -0.18 -4.49 -18.18
N ASN A 51 -0.36 -3.68 -17.15
CA ASN A 51 -1.57 -2.93 -16.83
C ASN A 51 -2.82 -3.84 -16.70
N GLU A 52 -2.59 -5.05 -16.21
CA GLU A 52 -3.64 -6.03 -15.94
C GLU A 52 -3.86 -6.10 -14.44
N GLY A 53 -5.10 -6.00 -13.99
CA GLY A 53 -5.50 -6.20 -12.61
C GLY A 53 -6.56 -7.29 -12.52
N THR A 54 -6.36 -8.25 -11.64
CA THR A 54 -7.36 -9.28 -11.37
C THR A 54 -7.72 -9.26 -9.90
N PRO A 55 -8.95 -8.85 -9.54
CA PRO A 55 -9.37 -8.90 -8.15
C PRO A 55 -9.61 -10.34 -7.71
N ALA A 56 -9.00 -10.72 -6.58
CA ALA A 56 -9.37 -11.93 -5.87
C ALA A 56 -10.50 -11.60 -4.89
N VAL A 57 -11.62 -12.31 -5.01
CA VAL A 57 -12.75 -12.18 -4.08
C VAL A 57 -12.56 -13.17 -2.94
N VAL A 58 -12.48 -12.67 -1.72
CA VAL A 58 -12.18 -13.44 -0.51
C VAL A 58 -13.34 -13.34 0.47
N THR A 59 -13.88 -14.46 0.90
CA THR A 59 -14.96 -14.50 1.89
C THR A 59 -14.43 -14.22 3.29
N ILE A 60 -15.13 -13.36 4.02
CA ILE A 60 -14.89 -13.14 5.45
C ILE A 60 -15.72 -14.13 6.25
N HIS A 61 -15.08 -14.89 7.12
CA HIS A 61 -15.76 -15.77 8.05
C HIS A 61 -16.55 -14.97 9.10
N PRO A 62 -17.61 -15.55 9.70
CA PRO A 62 -18.43 -14.84 10.69
C PRO A 62 -17.64 -14.32 11.91
N ASP A 63 -16.49 -14.89 12.18
CA ASP A 63 -15.56 -14.47 13.25
C ASP A 63 -14.57 -13.39 12.83
N GLY A 64 -14.68 -12.87 11.60
CA GLY A 64 -13.82 -11.80 11.08
C GLY A 64 -12.55 -12.29 10.37
N ARG A 65 -12.27 -13.59 10.36
CA ARG A 65 -11.10 -14.13 9.64
C ARG A 65 -11.33 -14.15 8.14
N PHE A 66 -10.27 -13.89 7.39
CA PHE A 66 -10.23 -14.10 5.95
C PHE A 66 -8.84 -14.55 5.51
N GLU A 67 -8.77 -15.31 4.44
CA GLU A 67 -7.50 -15.79 3.90
C GLU A 67 -7.55 -15.86 2.38
N SER A 68 -6.43 -15.58 1.75
CA SER A 68 -6.28 -15.66 0.31
C SER A 68 -4.85 -16.03 -0.06
N ASP A 69 -4.75 -16.83 -1.10
CA ASP A 69 -3.50 -17.18 -1.75
C ASP A 69 -3.59 -16.74 -3.21
N PHE A 70 -2.60 -15.97 -3.67
CA PHE A 70 -2.54 -15.51 -5.04
C PHE A 70 -1.09 -15.39 -5.51
N VAL A 71 -0.89 -15.30 -6.81
CA VAL A 71 0.44 -15.25 -7.40
C VAL A 71 0.82 -13.82 -7.72
N VAL A 72 2.04 -13.43 -7.32
CA VAL A 72 2.67 -12.17 -7.76
C VAL A 72 3.97 -12.46 -8.49
N ASN A 73 4.37 -11.54 -9.37
CA ASN A 73 5.53 -11.71 -10.24
C ASN A 73 6.75 -10.91 -9.77
N TYR A 74 6.56 -9.96 -8.86
CA TYR A 74 7.57 -9.07 -8.31
C TYR A 74 7.10 -8.48 -6.99
N PRO A 75 8.02 -7.94 -6.16
CA PRO A 75 7.65 -7.19 -4.97
C PRO A 75 6.86 -5.95 -5.34
N GLY A 76 5.73 -5.72 -4.68
CA GLY A 76 4.88 -4.60 -5.05
C GLY A 76 3.86 -4.21 -4.01
N VAL A 77 3.26 -3.05 -4.26
CA VAL A 77 2.14 -2.52 -3.49
C VAL A 77 0.85 -3.01 -4.13
N HIS A 78 -0.04 -3.51 -3.31
CA HIS A 78 -1.35 -4.03 -3.69
C HIS A 78 -2.44 -3.37 -2.86
N HIS A 79 -3.68 -3.54 -3.27
CA HIS A 79 -4.83 -2.92 -2.62
C HIS A 79 -5.80 -3.97 -2.11
N LEU A 80 -6.35 -3.69 -0.94
CA LEU A 80 -7.41 -4.47 -0.34
C LEU A 80 -8.62 -3.56 -0.16
N SER A 81 -9.78 -4.01 -0.63
CA SER A 81 -11.05 -3.28 -0.49
C SER A 81 -12.03 -4.07 0.37
N MET A 82 -12.61 -3.39 1.36
CA MET A 82 -13.63 -3.92 2.26
C MET A 82 -14.84 -2.99 2.23
N GLY A 83 -15.93 -3.42 1.62
CA GLY A 83 -17.04 -2.52 1.33
C GLY A 83 -16.57 -1.34 0.48
N ASN A 84 -16.72 -0.11 0.99
CA ASN A 84 -16.25 1.11 0.30
C ASN A 84 -14.88 1.60 0.79
N ASN A 85 -14.18 0.82 1.59
CA ASN A 85 -12.93 1.22 2.21
C ASN A 85 -11.76 0.52 1.54
N TRP A 86 -10.67 1.26 1.35
CA TRP A 86 -9.45 0.79 0.71
C TRP A 86 -8.29 0.89 1.68
N MET A 87 -7.44 -0.11 1.64
CA MET A 87 -6.13 -0.07 2.27
C MET A 87 -5.07 -0.61 1.33
N THR A 88 -3.86 -0.16 1.53
CA THR A 88 -2.70 -0.52 0.73
C THR A 88 -1.79 -1.43 1.54
N PHE A 89 -1.16 -2.39 0.92
CA PHE A 89 -0.13 -3.21 1.54
C PHE A 89 0.97 -3.58 0.53
N TYR A 90 2.17 -3.77 1.03
CA TYR A 90 3.32 -4.26 0.27
C TYR A 90 3.58 -5.73 0.59
N ILE A 91 3.88 -6.52 -0.43
CA ILE A 91 4.25 -7.92 -0.27
C ILE A 91 5.26 -8.34 -1.34
N ARG A 92 6.09 -9.33 -1.02
CA ARG A 92 7.04 -9.96 -1.93
C ARG A 92 6.56 -11.37 -2.31
N PRO A 93 6.95 -11.86 -3.51
CA PRO A 93 6.67 -13.23 -3.92
C PRO A 93 7.15 -14.26 -2.87
N GLY A 94 6.28 -15.20 -2.53
CA GLY A 94 6.56 -16.29 -1.57
C GLY A 94 6.40 -15.89 -0.09
N GLU A 95 5.96 -14.68 0.22
CA GLU A 95 5.75 -14.24 1.60
C GLU A 95 4.34 -14.52 2.11
N THR A 96 4.24 -14.61 3.43
CA THR A 96 2.98 -14.55 4.17
C THR A 96 2.88 -13.22 4.88
N LEU A 97 1.79 -12.51 4.64
CA LEU A 97 1.43 -11.28 5.35
C LEU A 97 0.20 -11.53 6.20
N MET A 98 0.32 -11.27 7.49
CA MET A 98 -0.81 -11.31 8.40
C MET A 98 -1.26 -9.89 8.74
N LEU A 99 -2.57 -9.68 8.73
CA LEU A 99 -3.22 -8.38 8.93
C LEU A 99 -4.18 -8.49 10.13
N TYR A 100 -3.97 -7.67 11.12
CA TYR A 100 -4.98 -7.41 12.15
C TYR A 100 -5.52 -6.01 11.93
N ILE A 101 -6.81 -5.91 11.68
CA ILE A 101 -7.50 -4.65 11.37
C ILE A 101 -8.55 -4.42 12.45
N ASN A 102 -8.38 -3.38 13.25
CA ASN A 102 -9.44 -2.91 14.13
C ASN A 102 -10.43 -2.11 13.26
N TRP A 103 -11.61 -2.69 13.04
CA TRP A 103 -12.58 -2.13 12.11
C TRP A 103 -13.15 -0.79 12.59
N GLU A 104 -13.34 -0.64 13.87
CA GLU A 104 -13.88 0.59 14.46
C GLU A 104 -12.91 1.75 14.32
N ASP A 105 -11.65 1.54 14.67
CA ASP A 105 -10.58 2.52 14.49
C ASP A 105 -10.37 2.87 13.02
N HIS A 106 -10.46 1.87 12.14
CA HIS A 106 -10.36 2.08 10.69
C HIS A 106 -11.49 3.00 10.17
N LEU A 107 -12.73 2.79 10.62
CA LEU A 107 -13.83 3.69 10.29
C LEU A 107 -13.63 5.10 10.83
N ASP A 108 -13.11 5.24 12.02
CA ASP A 108 -12.83 6.55 12.63
C ASP A 108 -11.72 7.28 11.90
N TYR A 109 -10.67 6.57 11.48
CA TYR A 109 -9.64 7.12 10.61
C TYR A 109 -10.25 7.64 9.29
N LEU A 110 -11.08 6.87 8.63
CA LEU A 110 -11.70 7.28 7.38
C LEU A 110 -12.62 8.51 7.55
N ARG A 111 -13.33 8.61 8.67
CA ARG A 111 -14.17 9.77 9.00
C ARG A 111 -13.34 11.02 9.30
N GLN A 112 -12.17 10.85 9.93
CA GLN A 112 -11.31 11.92 10.42
C GLN A 112 -10.09 12.18 9.52
N ARG A 113 -10.04 11.64 8.33
CA ARG A 113 -8.93 11.63 7.36
C ARG A 113 -8.20 12.97 7.17
N ARG A 114 -8.82 14.08 7.56
CA ARG A 114 -8.24 15.43 7.47
C ARG A 114 -7.56 15.91 8.75
N LEU A 115 -7.72 15.22 9.87
CA LEU A 115 -7.41 15.76 11.20
C LEU A 115 -6.34 14.99 11.96
N LYS A 116 -6.02 13.75 11.59
CA LYS A 116 -5.01 12.94 12.28
C LYS A 116 -3.95 12.43 11.31
N PRO A 117 -2.67 12.51 11.70
CA PRO A 117 -1.65 11.68 11.06
C PRO A 117 -2.05 10.24 11.30
N MET A 118 -1.68 9.40 10.39
CA MET A 118 -2.05 8.00 10.31
C MET A 118 -2.10 7.25 11.60
N LEU A 119 -3.01 6.34 11.62
CA LEU A 119 -3.38 5.55 12.77
C LEU A 119 -2.77 4.16 12.67
N THR A 120 -2.45 3.63 13.81
CA THR A 120 -2.00 2.26 14.03
C THR A 120 -3.15 1.26 14.00
N GLU A 121 -4.10 1.44 13.08
CA GLU A 121 -5.33 0.65 13.03
C GLU A 121 -5.13 -0.72 12.42
N THR A 122 -4.05 -0.86 11.66
CA THR A 122 -3.68 -2.13 11.06
C THR A 122 -2.32 -2.55 11.58
N LEU A 123 -2.27 -3.72 12.20
CA LEU A 123 -1.01 -4.35 12.54
C LEU A 123 -0.62 -5.30 11.41
N TYR A 124 0.57 -5.10 10.91
CA TYR A 124 1.17 -5.98 9.90
C TYR A 124 2.16 -6.93 10.59
N MET A 125 2.08 -8.21 10.26
CA MET A 125 2.99 -9.24 10.75
C MET A 125 3.52 -10.06 9.58
N GLY A 126 4.76 -10.48 9.66
CA GLY A 126 5.47 -11.21 8.60
C GLY A 126 6.71 -10.48 8.12
N PRO A 127 7.41 -11.01 7.10
CA PRO A 127 8.71 -10.49 6.66
C PRO A 127 8.68 -9.04 6.18
N SER A 128 7.58 -8.61 5.57
CA SER A 128 7.40 -7.24 5.05
C SER A 128 6.64 -6.32 6.01
N SER A 129 6.51 -6.67 7.29
CA SER A 129 5.73 -5.88 8.26
C SER A 129 6.27 -4.47 8.48
N SER A 130 7.59 -4.30 8.62
CA SER A 130 8.22 -2.99 8.80
C SER A 130 7.97 -2.06 7.61
N ILE A 131 8.12 -2.59 6.39
CA ILE A 131 7.86 -1.82 5.17
C ILE A 131 6.41 -1.35 5.14
N ASN A 132 5.46 -2.22 5.48
CA ASN A 132 4.05 -1.88 5.53
C ASN A 132 3.76 -0.79 6.56
N GLN A 133 4.37 -0.85 7.74
CA GLN A 133 4.22 0.17 8.78
C GLN A 133 4.79 1.53 8.34
N GLU A 134 5.89 1.54 7.61
CA GLU A 134 6.51 2.76 7.07
C GLU A 134 5.74 3.34 5.88
N LEU A 135 5.14 2.49 5.02
CA LEU A 135 4.33 2.95 3.89
C LEU A 135 3.03 3.64 4.31
N MET A 136 2.43 3.19 5.39
CA MET A 136 1.16 3.75 5.87
C MET A 136 1.22 5.28 6.08
N PRO A 137 2.24 5.88 6.73
CA PRO A 137 2.38 7.32 6.85
C PRO A 137 2.58 8.04 5.52
N CYS A 138 3.09 7.36 4.51
CA CYS A 138 3.42 7.99 3.23
C CYS A 138 2.20 8.18 2.33
N GLU A 139 1.18 7.33 2.41
CA GLU A 139 0.00 7.40 1.55
C GLU A 139 -0.69 8.78 1.55
N PRO A 140 -0.97 9.44 2.70
CA PRO A 140 -1.57 10.77 2.71
C PRO A 140 -0.69 11.86 2.14
N LEU A 141 0.63 11.66 2.07
CA LEU A 141 1.57 12.64 1.54
C LEU A 141 1.44 12.78 0.02
N PHE A 142 1.06 11.70 -0.67
CA PHE A 142 1.01 11.63 -2.13
C PHE A 142 -0.42 11.65 -2.70
N SER A 143 -1.40 11.15 -1.97
CA SER A 143 -2.77 10.95 -2.48
C SER A 143 -3.53 12.21 -2.86
N LYS A 144 -3.22 13.34 -2.23
CA LYS A 144 -3.94 14.62 -2.46
C LYS A 144 -3.61 15.30 -3.79
N ASP A 145 -2.46 14.99 -4.33
CA ASP A 145 -1.91 15.72 -5.48
C ASP A 145 -2.21 15.04 -6.82
N TYR A 146 -2.71 13.79 -6.78
CA TYR A 146 -2.98 13.01 -7.98
C TYR A 146 -3.98 13.67 -8.94
N HIS A 147 -5.09 14.21 -8.41
CA HIS A 147 -6.10 14.89 -9.23
C HIS A 147 -5.57 16.21 -9.83
N ILE A 148 -4.71 16.91 -9.11
CA ILE A 148 -4.06 18.13 -9.59
C ILE A 148 -3.14 17.79 -10.76
N ILE A 149 -2.34 16.74 -10.62
CA ILE A 149 -1.45 16.24 -11.67
C ILE A 149 -2.24 15.80 -12.89
N GLN A 150 -3.30 15.00 -12.72
CA GLN A 150 -4.15 14.56 -13.83
C GLN A 150 -4.78 15.73 -14.60
N ASN A 151 -5.27 16.75 -13.90
CA ASN A 151 -5.86 17.91 -14.54
C ASN A 151 -4.79 18.72 -15.29
N ALA A 152 -3.63 18.91 -14.70
CA ALA A 152 -2.52 19.60 -15.33
C ALA A 152 -2.04 18.87 -16.61
N CYS A 153 -1.95 17.55 -16.61
CA CYS A 153 -1.62 16.76 -17.81
C CYS A 153 -2.60 16.93 -18.96
N LYS A 154 -3.87 17.25 -18.67
CA LYS A 154 -4.91 17.43 -19.69
C LYS A 154 -4.97 18.84 -20.28
N THR A 155 -4.49 19.83 -19.54
CA THR A 155 -4.72 21.26 -19.84
C THR A 155 -3.47 22.03 -20.19
N LEU A 156 -2.30 21.56 -19.80
CA LEU A 156 -1.02 22.24 -19.98
C LEU A 156 -0.17 21.63 -21.09
N THR A 157 0.64 22.45 -21.72
CA THR A 157 1.72 21.97 -22.59
C THR A 157 2.80 21.26 -21.75
N PRO A 158 3.64 20.39 -22.34
CA PRO A 158 4.70 19.69 -21.59
C PRO A 158 5.66 20.65 -20.84
N SER A 159 5.95 21.80 -21.41
CA SER A 159 6.82 22.82 -20.78
C SER A 159 6.16 23.47 -19.57
N GLU A 160 4.91 23.88 -19.72
CA GLU A 160 4.13 24.48 -18.62
C GLU A 160 3.90 23.44 -17.51
N PHE A 161 3.58 22.19 -17.87
CA PHE A 161 3.43 21.11 -16.91
C PHE A 161 4.71 20.91 -16.10
N LYS A 162 5.87 20.83 -16.75
CA LYS A 162 7.16 20.69 -16.06
C LYS A 162 7.41 21.84 -15.09
N THR A 163 7.20 23.09 -15.53
CA THR A 163 7.39 24.29 -14.70
C THR A 163 6.46 24.28 -13.47
N GLN A 164 5.22 23.86 -13.66
CA GLN A 164 4.24 23.77 -12.57
C GLN A 164 4.56 22.65 -11.58
N GLN A 165 5.05 21.49 -12.06
CA GLN A 165 5.31 20.33 -11.22
C GLN A 165 6.63 20.41 -10.46
N GLU A 166 7.60 21.18 -10.93
CA GLU A 166 8.94 21.26 -10.32
C GLU A 166 8.93 21.69 -8.83
N PRO A 167 8.15 22.70 -8.39
CA PRO A 167 8.05 23.03 -6.97
C PRO A 167 7.44 21.90 -6.14
N MET A 168 6.44 21.19 -6.68
CA MET A 168 5.78 20.09 -6.02
C MET A 168 6.72 18.89 -5.89
N TYR A 169 7.49 18.58 -6.92
CA TYR A 169 8.52 17.56 -6.88
C TYR A 169 9.58 17.86 -5.80
N LYS A 170 10.05 19.11 -5.72
CA LYS A 170 11.00 19.54 -4.68
C LYS A 170 10.42 19.39 -3.28
N LEU A 171 9.12 19.71 -3.11
CA LEU A 171 8.43 19.51 -1.84
C LEU A 171 8.33 18.03 -1.47
N TRP A 172 8.02 17.14 -2.42
CA TRP A 172 7.99 15.71 -2.19
C TRP A 172 9.36 15.15 -1.80
N MET A 173 10.39 15.54 -2.53
CA MET A 173 11.76 15.12 -2.18
C MET A 173 12.15 15.57 -0.76
N HIS A 174 11.81 16.80 -0.37
CA HIS A 174 12.05 17.27 0.99
C HIS A 174 11.26 16.46 2.05
N ARG A 175 10.02 16.07 1.75
CA ARG A 175 9.23 15.21 2.64
C ARG A 175 9.84 13.81 2.78
N VAL A 176 10.31 13.22 1.69
CA VAL A 176 11.00 11.92 1.72
C VAL A 176 12.28 12.03 2.55
N ASP A 177 13.11 13.05 2.32
CA ASP A 177 14.33 13.29 3.11
C ASP A 177 14.05 13.45 4.60
N SER A 178 12.86 13.97 4.98
CA SER A 178 12.46 14.13 6.38
C SER A 178 12.01 12.82 7.06
N LEU A 179 11.70 11.78 6.28
CA LEU A 179 11.36 10.45 6.81
C LEU A 179 12.62 9.62 7.12
N GLU A 180 13.78 10.01 6.60
CA GLU A 180 15.06 9.33 6.86
C GLU A 180 15.76 9.82 8.15
N GLN A 181 15.20 10.81 8.86
CA GLN A 181 15.70 11.36 10.12
C GLN A 181 14.97 10.78 11.32
#